data_13fdabf2dcd7bcd5c52f7c0d0f841069
#
_entry.id   13fdabf2dcd7bcd5c52f7c0d0f841069
#
_cell.length_a   1.000
_cell.length_b   1.000
_cell.length_c   1.000
_cell.angle_alpha   90.00
_cell.angle_beta   90.00
_cell.angle_gamma   90.00
#
_symmetry.space_group_name_H-M   'P 1'
#
loop_
_entity.id
_entity.type
_entity.pdbx_description
1 polymer ?
#
loop_
_entity_poly.entity_id
_entity_poly.type
_entity_poly.pdbx_seq_one_letter_code
_entity_poly.pdbx_strand_id
1 'polypeptide(L)'
;GRLGTLSSLGGLVTIHSFQPEVSSRGARMLRTALGPAIARFLEDPSIVEVMLNPDGRLWIDRLSSGLTDTGETLSTSDGERIIRLIAHHVGAEVYAGAPRVSAELPETGERFEGLLPPVVAAPVFAIRKPAVAVFTLEDYVAAGIMTADQAGTLRAAVMARCGTAPSAVTI
;
A
#
# COMPACT_ATOMS: atom_id res chain seq x y z
N GLY A 1 -36.04 53.68 23.22
CA GLY A 1 -35.66 52.56 22.47
C GLY A 1 -34.16 52.33 22.53
N ARG A 2 -33.71 51.21 23.03
CA ARG A 2 -32.31 50.80 22.95
C ARG A 2 -32.24 49.52 22.16
N LEU A 3 -31.45 49.55 21.10
CA LEU A 3 -31.06 48.43 20.28
C LEU A 3 -30.18 47.44 21.09
N GLY A 4 -30.64 46.22 21.22
CA GLY A 4 -29.87 45.12 21.77
C GLY A 4 -29.08 44.42 20.66
N THR A 5 -27.78 44.40 20.79
CA THR A 5 -26.82 43.69 19.95
C THR A 5 -26.95 42.18 20.17
N LEU A 6 -27.28 41.45 19.11
CA LEU A 6 -27.20 39.99 19.07
C LEU A 6 -25.74 39.59 18.94
N SER A 7 -25.20 38.99 20.02
CA SER A 7 -23.89 38.34 20.06
C SER A 7 -24.00 36.98 19.38
N SER A 8 -23.37 36.82 18.23
CA SER A 8 -23.24 35.53 17.54
C SER A 8 -22.27 34.63 18.31
N LEU A 9 -22.81 33.61 18.99
CA LEU A 9 -21.99 32.51 19.52
C LEU A 9 -21.67 31.57 18.37
N GLY A 10 -20.47 31.73 17.82
CA GLY A 10 -19.89 30.78 16.89
C GLY A 10 -19.71 29.43 17.58
N GLY A 11 -20.55 28.46 17.21
CA GLY A 11 -20.38 27.06 17.62
C GLY A 11 -19.09 26.53 17.04
N LEU A 12 -18.09 26.29 17.86
CA LEU A 12 -16.88 25.57 17.53
C LEU A 12 -17.28 24.11 17.31
N VAL A 13 -17.32 23.68 16.04
CA VAL A 13 -17.44 22.27 15.73
C VAL A 13 -16.11 21.64 16.09
N THR A 14 -16.07 21.00 17.26
CA THR A 14 -14.93 20.18 17.66
C THR A 14 -14.92 18.95 16.76
N ILE A 15 -14.06 18.98 15.75
CA ILE A 15 -13.73 17.78 14.98
C ILE A 15 -13.02 16.86 15.96
N HIS A 16 -13.70 15.82 16.43
CA HIS A 16 -13.06 14.76 17.19
C HIS A 16 -11.95 14.18 16.31
N SER A 17 -10.72 14.46 16.69
CA SER A 17 -9.54 13.83 16.12
C SER A 17 -9.71 12.32 16.30
N PHE A 18 -9.80 11.62 15.18
CA PHE A 18 -9.83 10.17 15.10
C PHE A 18 -8.69 9.60 15.93
N GLN A 19 -9.00 8.73 16.89
CA GLN A 19 -8.07 8.28 17.91
C GLN A 19 -6.91 7.47 17.33
N PRO A 20 -5.65 7.89 17.45
CA PRO A 20 -4.49 7.15 16.94
C PRO A 20 -4.26 5.79 17.63
N GLU A 21 -4.80 5.60 18.83
CA GLU A 21 -4.61 4.36 19.60
C GLU A 21 -5.35 3.13 19.05
N VAL A 22 -6.52 3.32 18.44
CA VAL A 22 -7.29 2.22 17.83
C VAL A 22 -6.58 1.75 16.54
N SER A 23 -6.00 2.68 15.78
CA SER A 23 -5.22 2.40 14.58
C SER A 23 -3.96 1.58 14.91
N SER A 24 -3.21 1.94 15.94
CA SER A 24 -1.97 1.26 16.32
C SER A 24 -2.19 -0.18 16.83
N ARG A 25 -3.32 -0.45 17.49
CA ARG A 25 -3.66 -1.81 17.91
C ARG A 25 -4.02 -2.68 16.71
N GLY A 26 -4.81 -2.17 15.78
CA GLY A 26 -5.17 -2.86 14.54
C GLY A 26 -3.95 -3.20 13.68
N ALA A 27 -3.03 -2.27 13.53
CA ALA A 27 -1.79 -2.46 12.81
C ALA A 27 -0.90 -3.55 13.44
N ARG A 28 -0.75 -3.54 14.76
CA ARG A 28 -0.01 -4.61 15.47
C ARG A 28 -0.67 -5.98 15.31
N MET A 29 -1.99 -6.04 15.37
CA MET A 29 -2.73 -7.30 15.14
C MET A 29 -2.48 -7.82 13.72
N LEU A 30 -2.51 -6.95 12.70
CA LEU A 30 -2.22 -7.34 11.33
C LEU A 30 -0.77 -7.82 11.18
N ARG A 31 0.21 -7.12 11.74
CA ARG A 31 1.62 -7.55 11.72
C ARG A 31 1.80 -8.92 12.38
N THR A 32 1.17 -9.15 13.52
CA THR A 32 1.19 -10.45 14.20
C THR A 32 0.54 -11.54 13.34
N ALA A 33 -0.55 -11.21 12.66
CA ALA A 33 -1.29 -12.15 11.81
C ALA A 33 -0.54 -12.56 10.54
N LEU A 34 0.30 -11.66 10.00
CA LEU A 34 1.18 -11.97 8.87
C LEU A 34 2.22 -13.04 9.22
N GLY A 35 2.56 -13.16 10.49
CA GLY A 35 3.54 -14.13 10.98
C GLY A 35 4.99 -13.63 10.91
N PRO A 36 5.91 -14.33 11.61
CA PRO A 36 7.27 -13.84 11.80
C PRO A 36 8.10 -13.81 10.52
N ALA A 37 7.86 -14.71 9.57
CA ALA A 37 8.59 -14.75 8.30
C ALA A 37 8.30 -13.50 7.46
N ILE A 38 7.01 -13.21 7.23
CA ILE A 38 6.60 -12.04 6.46
C ILE A 38 7.01 -10.75 7.17
N ALA A 39 6.82 -10.66 8.50
CA ALA A 39 7.22 -9.48 9.27
C ALA A 39 8.71 -9.17 9.09
N ARG A 40 9.58 -10.18 9.18
CA ARG A 40 11.03 -10.06 8.95
C ARG A 40 11.35 -9.55 7.53
N PHE A 41 10.66 -10.06 6.51
CA PHE A 41 10.87 -9.60 5.13
C PHE A 41 10.41 -8.15 4.92
N LEU A 42 9.33 -7.74 5.57
CA LEU A 42 8.85 -6.35 5.48
C LEU A 42 9.77 -5.36 6.20
N GLU A 43 10.52 -5.80 7.22
CA GLU A 43 11.52 -4.99 7.92
C GLU A 43 12.83 -4.84 7.13
N ASP A 44 13.18 -5.77 6.23
CA ASP A 44 14.40 -5.70 5.42
C ASP A 44 14.29 -4.61 4.34
N PRO A 45 15.08 -3.52 4.39
CA PRO A 45 14.97 -2.42 3.45
C PRO A 45 15.37 -2.80 2.01
N SER A 46 16.08 -3.89 1.80
CA SER A 46 16.46 -4.38 0.48
C SER A 46 15.32 -5.09 -0.25
N ILE A 47 14.26 -5.50 0.46
CA ILE A 47 13.09 -6.18 -0.10
C ILE A 47 12.04 -5.14 -0.46
N VAL A 48 11.51 -5.22 -1.67
CA VAL A 48 10.47 -4.34 -2.19
C VAL A 48 9.10 -4.99 -2.24
N GLU A 49 9.04 -6.32 -2.35
CA GLU A 49 7.80 -7.07 -2.42
C GLU A 49 7.93 -8.45 -1.77
N VAL A 50 6.86 -8.91 -1.11
CA VAL A 50 6.71 -10.25 -0.54
C VAL A 50 5.49 -10.89 -1.17
N MET A 51 5.61 -12.11 -1.68
CA MET A 51 4.54 -12.79 -2.41
C MET A 51 4.31 -14.19 -1.86
N LEU A 52 3.04 -14.57 -1.75
CA LEU A 52 2.60 -15.95 -1.56
C LEU A 52 2.09 -16.50 -2.89
N ASN A 53 2.71 -17.56 -3.38
CA ASN A 53 2.29 -18.26 -4.58
C ASN A 53 1.29 -19.40 -4.28
N PRO A 54 0.57 -19.92 -5.29
CA PRO A 54 -0.44 -20.98 -5.08
C PRO A 54 0.11 -22.29 -4.53
N ASP A 55 1.41 -22.53 -4.67
CA ASP A 55 2.11 -23.69 -4.10
C ASP A 55 2.45 -23.53 -2.60
N GLY A 56 2.04 -22.41 -2.00
CA GLY A 56 2.31 -22.09 -0.60
C GLY A 56 3.68 -21.49 -0.33
N ARG A 57 4.53 -21.31 -1.35
CA ARG A 57 5.88 -20.75 -1.16
C ARG A 57 5.84 -19.24 -1.05
N LEU A 58 6.68 -18.71 -0.15
CA LEU A 58 6.95 -17.28 -0.04
C LEU A 58 8.13 -16.89 -0.92
N TRP A 59 7.89 -15.93 -1.79
CA TRP A 59 8.87 -15.30 -2.65
C TRP A 59 9.07 -13.85 -2.25
N ILE A 60 10.26 -13.33 -2.48
CA ILE A 60 10.59 -11.93 -2.28
C ILE A 60 11.18 -11.34 -3.55
N ASP A 61 10.94 -10.05 -3.77
CA ASP A 61 11.66 -9.26 -4.75
C ASP A 61 12.61 -8.30 -4.03
N ARG A 62 13.89 -8.32 -4.43
CA ARG A 62 14.95 -7.48 -3.87
C ARG A 62 15.42 -6.45 -4.88
N LEU A 63 15.73 -5.25 -4.40
CA LEU A 63 16.26 -4.16 -5.23
C LEU A 63 17.48 -4.56 -6.09
N SER A 64 18.36 -5.40 -5.58
CA SER A 64 19.63 -5.73 -6.22
C SER A 64 19.67 -7.07 -6.93
N SER A 65 18.84 -8.04 -6.50
CA SER A 65 18.89 -9.43 -6.99
C SER A 65 17.59 -9.94 -7.60
N GLY A 66 16.51 -9.14 -7.55
CA GLY A 66 15.21 -9.52 -8.11
C GLY A 66 14.53 -10.63 -7.31
N LEU A 67 13.69 -11.41 -8.02
CA LEU A 67 12.87 -12.48 -7.45
C LEU A 67 13.70 -13.62 -6.89
N THR A 68 13.38 -14.00 -5.65
CA THR A 68 14.06 -15.09 -4.94
C THR A 68 13.06 -15.93 -4.14
N ASP A 69 13.14 -17.26 -4.25
CA ASP A 69 12.43 -18.20 -3.37
C ASP A 69 13.10 -18.15 -1.99
N THR A 70 12.31 -17.88 -0.96
CA THR A 70 12.83 -17.77 0.42
C THR A 70 13.04 -19.12 1.10
N GLY A 71 12.48 -20.20 0.54
CA GLY A 71 12.37 -21.51 1.19
C GLY A 71 11.29 -21.58 2.29
N GLU A 72 10.69 -20.46 2.66
CA GLU A 72 9.58 -20.41 3.62
C GLU A 72 8.26 -20.76 2.95
N THR A 73 7.36 -21.38 3.70
CA THR A 73 6.03 -21.77 3.19
C THR A 73 4.93 -21.34 4.15
N LEU A 74 3.76 -21.07 3.60
CA LEU A 74 2.51 -20.91 4.34
C LEU A 74 1.51 -22.00 3.96
N SER A 75 0.73 -22.45 4.93
CA SER A 75 -0.41 -23.31 4.63
C SER A 75 -1.49 -22.54 3.88
N THR A 76 -2.32 -23.26 3.10
CA THR A 76 -3.50 -22.68 2.44
C THR A 76 -4.41 -21.97 3.44
N SER A 77 -4.63 -22.56 4.62
CA SER A 77 -5.45 -21.96 5.67
C SER A 77 -4.86 -20.68 6.24
N ASP A 78 -3.54 -20.59 6.38
CA ASP A 78 -2.88 -19.36 6.85
C ASP A 78 -2.93 -18.26 5.80
N GLY A 79 -2.70 -18.58 4.53
CA GLY A 79 -2.83 -17.64 3.42
C GLY A 79 -4.25 -17.06 3.33
N GLU A 80 -5.27 -17.93 3.40
CA GLU A 80 -6.67 -17.50 3.41
C GLU A 80 -7.00 -16.64 4.63
N ARG A 81 -6.53 -17.02 5.81
CA ARG A 81 -6.73 -16.27 7.06
C ARG A 81 -6.16 -14.87 6.97
N ILE A 82 -4.96 -14.72 6.42
CA ILE A 82 -4.32 -13.41 6.22
C ILE A 82 -5.16 -12.53 5.29
N ILE A 83 -5.57 -13.05 4.13
CA ILE A 83 -6.38 -12.30 3.16
C ILE A 83 -7.70 -11.84 3.78
N ARG A 84 -8.41 -12.73 4.49
CA ARG A 84 -9.69 -12.40 5.15
C ARG A 84 -9.53 -11.37 6.27
N LEU A 85 -8.44 -11.47 7.03
CA LEU A 85 -8.18 -10.52 8.11
C LEU A 85 -7.90 -9.12 7.57
N ILE A 86 -7.13 -9.01 6.49
CA ILE A 86 -6.86 -7.72 5.84
C ILE A 86 -8.14 -7.16 5.22
N ALA A 87 -8.94 -7.99 4.53
CA ALA A 87 -10.23 -7.57 4.01
C ALA A 87 -11.13 -6.99 5.12
N HIS A 88 -11.28 -7.71 6.23
CA HIS A 88 -12.05 -7.25 7.38
C HIS A 88 -11.53 -5.91 7.94
N HIS A 89 -10.20 -5.75 8.00
CA HIS A 89 -9.58 -4.51 8.50
C HIS A 89 -9.93 -3.28 7.66
N VAL A 90 -10.04 -3.43 6.34
CA VAL A 90 -10.42 -2.33 5.43
C VAL A 90 -11.93 -2.26 5.17
N GLY A 91 -12.73 -3.01 5.92
CA GLY A 91 -14.19 -3.04 5.79
C GLY A 91 -14.68 -3.70 4.49
N ALA A 92 -13.87 -4.57 3.88
CA ALA A 92 -14.20 -5.32 2.69
C ALA A 92 -14.57 -6.77 3.05
N GLU A 93 -15.42 -7.39 2.22
CA GLU A 93 -15.70 -8.81 2.28
C GLU A 93 -15.05 -9.52 1.10
N VAL A 94 -14.45 -10.68 1.37
CA VAL A 94 -13.84 -11.53 0.34
C VAL A 94 -14.47 -12.92 0.38
N TYR A 95 -15.05 -13.35 -0.74
CA TYR A 95 -15.74 -14.64 -0.91
C TYR A 95 -15.69 -15.09 -2.38
N ALA A 96 -16.22 -16.25 -2.70
CA ALA A 96 -16.15 -16.84 -4.05
C ALA A 96 -16.68 -15.92 -5.17
N GLY A 97 -17.69 -15.08 -4.89
CA GLY A 97 -18.26 -14.11 -5.83
C GLY A 97 -17.48 -12.79 -5.93
N ALA A 98 -16.66 -12.48 -4.92
CA ALA A 98 -15.76 -11.33 -4.86
C ALA A 98 -14.42 -11.77 -4.26
N PRO A 99 -13.61 -12.53 -5.01
CA PRO A 99 -12.45 -13.25 -4.46
C PRO A 99 -11.18 -12.38 -4.32
N ARG A 100 -11.26 -11.09 -4.58
CA ARG A 100 -10.13 -10.15 -4.56
C ARG A 100 -10.27 -9.14 -3.43
N VAL A 101 -9.14 -8.83 -2.79
CA VAL A 101 -9.01 -7.68 -1.90
C VAL A 101 -7.76 -6.87 -2.26
N SER A 102 -7.93 -5.55 -2.32
CA SER A 102 -6.86 -4.58 -2.44
C SER A 102 -6.90 -3.68 -1.21
N ALA A 103 -5.79 -3.48 -0.55
CA ALA A 103 -5.71 -2.69 0.67
C ALA A 103 -4.37 -1.97 0.79
N GLU A 104 -4.35 -0.90 1.59
CA GLU A 104 -3.13 -0.32 2.11
C GLU A 104 -3.00 -0.72 3.58
N LEU A 105 -1.85 -1.26 3.96
CA LEU A 105 -1.62 -1.68 5.33
C LEU A 105 -1.41 -0.44 6.23
N PRO A 106 -2.02 -0.42 7.42
CA PRO A 106 -1.96 0.74 8.29
C PRO A 106 -0.53 0.98 8.80
N GLU A 107 -0.23 2.24 9.09
CA GLU A 107 1.03 2.78 9.64
C GLU A 107 2.21 2.76 8.65
N THR A 108 2.36 1.75 7.86
CA THR A 108 3.55 1.55 7.01
C THR A 108 3.27 1.71 5.51
N GLY A 109 1.98 1.72 5.11
CA GLY A 109 1.57 2.07 3.76
C GLY A 109 1.91 1.04 2.70
N GLU A 110 2.23 -0.21 3.08
CA GLU A 110 2.42 -1.28 2.10
C GLU A 110 1.10 -1.55 1.37
N ARG A 111 1.17 -1.76 0.07
CA ARG A 111 0.03 -2.18 -0.73
C ARG A 111 -0.10 -3.70 -0.67
N PHE A 112 -1.28 -4.14 -0.33
CA PHE A 112 -1.66 -5.55 -0.30
C PHE A 112 -2.64 -5.85 -1.42
N GLU A 113 -2.38 -6.92 -2.17
CA GLU A 113 -3.31 -7.52 -3.13
C GLU A 113 -3.46 -8.99 -2.78
N GLY A 114 -4.68 -9.46 -2.57
CA GLY A 114 -4.97 -10.85 -2.25
C GLY A 114 -6.06 -11.42 -3.13
N LEU A 115 -5.92 -12.70 -3.51
CA LEU A 115 -6.89 -13.46 -4.28
C LEU A 115 -7.18 -14.79 -3.59
N LEU A 116 -8.46 -15.17 -3.63
CA LEU A 116 -8.95 -16.46 -3.16
C LEU A 116 -9.52 -17.30 -4.31
N PRO A 117 -9.61 -18.65 -4.16
CA PRO A 117 -10.39 -19.46 -5.08
C PRO A 117 -11.81 -18.91 -5.25
N PRO A 118 -12.42 -19.01 -6.45
CA PRO A 118 -12.04 -19.92 -7.55
C PRO A 118 -11.15 -19.28 -8.64
N VAL A 119 -10.79 -17.99 -8.55
CA VAL A 119 -9.98 -17.31 -9.60
C VAL A 119 -8.50 -17.75 -9.58
N VAL A 120 -8.08 -18.33 -8.49
CA VAL A 120 -6.75 -18.94 -8.29
C VAL A 120 -6.92 -20.34 -7.70
N ALA A 121 -5.93 -21.22 -7.87
CA ALA A 121 -5.99 -22.60 -7.37
C ALA A 121 -5.90 -22.69 -5.83
N ALA A 122 -5.19 -21.76 -5.22
CA ALA A 122 -5.04 -21.62 -3.77
C ALA A 122 -4.88 -20.13 -3.44
N PRO A 123 -5.03 -19.69 -2.17
CA PRO A 123 -4.83 -18.32 -1.76
C PRO A 123 -3.46 -17.79 -2.20
N VAL A 124 -3.44 -16.61 -2.81
CA VAL A 124 -2.22 -15.89 -3.20
C VAL A 124 -2.31 -14.45 -2.73
N PHE A 125 -1.18 -13.85 -2.42
CA PHE A 125 -1.12 -12.41 -2.17
C PHE A 125 0.25 -11.83 -2.53
N ALA A 126 0.27 -10.51 -2.71
CA ALA A 126 1.48 -9.72 -2.80
C ALA A 126 1.40 -8.55 -1.81
N ILE A 127 2.49 -8.26 -1.13
CA ILE A 127 2.68 -7.11 -0.25
C ILE A 127 3.82 -6.29 -0.80
N ARG A 128 3.51 -5.14 -1.41
CA ARG A 128 4.49 -4.24 -1.99
C ARG A 128 4.76 -3.08 -1.06
N LYS A 129 6.03 -2.87 -0.74
CA LYS A 129 6.47 -1.75 0.09
C LYS A 129 6.37 -0.43 -0.70
N PRO A 130 6.06 0.70 -0.02
CA PRO A 130 6.12 1.99 -0.66
C PRO A 130 7.54 2.27 -1.15
N ALA A 131 7.67 2.99 -2.27
CA ALA A 131 8.98 3.38 -2.80
C ALA A 131 9.74 4.21 -1.75
N VAL A 132 10.97 3.79 -1.46
CA VAL A 132 11.85 4.47 -0.49
C VAL A 132 12.48 5.72 -1.13
N ALA A 133 12.60 5.75 -2.46
CA ALA A 133 13.15 6.88 -3.20
C ALA A 133 12.18 7.32 -4.30
N VAL A 134 11.97 8.64 -4.38
CA VAL A 134 11.28 9.28 -5.49
C VAL A 134 12.35 9.77 -6.46
N PHE A 135 12.37 9.21 -7.67
CA PHE A 135 13.28 9.66 -8.72
C PHE A 135 12.60 10.72 -9.57
N THR A 136 13.31 11.81 -9.85
CA THR A 136 12.88 12.86 -10.76
C THR A 136 13.24 12.50 -12.20
N LEU A 137 12.62 13.18 -13.18
CA LEU A 137 13.04 13.02 -14.58
C LEU A 137 14.51 13.41 -14.78
N GLU A 138 15.00 14.36 -14.00
CA GLU A 138 16.40 14.79 -13.97
C GLU A 138 17.33 13.67 -13.50
N ASP A 139 16.92 12.89 -12.49
CA ASP A 139 17.69 11.74 -12.01
C ASP A 139 17.82 10.66 -13.09
N TYR A 140 16.74 10.41 -13.86
CA TYR A 140 16.78 9.49 -14.99
C TYR A 140 17.66 9.98 -16.12
N VAL A 141 17.68 11.29 -16.39
CA VAL A 141 18.60 11.87 -17.37
C VAL A 141 20.05 11.75 -16.90
N ALA A 142 20.33 12.07 -15.64
CA ALA A 142 21.67 11.98 -15.05
C ALA A 142 22.19 10.53 -15.03
N ALA A 143 21.31 9.55 -14.82
CA ALA A 143 21.61 8.12 -14.88
C ALA A 143 21.75 7.58 -16.31
N GLY A 144 21.50 8.39 -17.35
CA GLY A 144 21.56 7.95 -18.76
C GLY A 144 20.42 7.03 -19.18
N ILE A 145 19.35 6.93 -18.39
CA ILE A 145 18.18 6.08 -18.66
C ILE A 145 17.30 6.72 -19.74
N MET A 146 17.26 8.05 -19.80
CA MET A 146 16.55 8.82 -20.82
C MET A 146 17.33 10.07 -21.20
N THR A 147 17.00 10.65 -22.36
CA THR A 147 17.55 11.93 -22.80
C THR A 147 16.79 13.11 -22.21
N ALA A 148 17.40 14.30 -22.18
CA ALA A 148 16.75 15.53 -21.75
C ALA A 148 15.50 15.88 -22.60
N ASP A 149 15.54 15.58 -23.90
CA ASP A 149 14.40 15.77 -24.82
C ASP A 149 13.23 14.85 -24.49
N GLN A 150 13.52 13.57 -24.15
CA GLN A 150 12.50 12.62 -23.71
C GLN A 150 11.87 13.07 -22.38
N ALA A 151 12.66 13.51 -21.42
CA ALA A 151 12.18 14.07 -20.16
C ALA A 151 11.30 15.29 -20.37
N GLY A 152 11.70 16.21 -21.28
CA GLY A 152 10.92 17.38 -21.68
C GLY A 152 9.57 17.00 -22.29
N THR A 153 9.55 16.01 -23.19
CA THR A 153 8.33 15.51 -23.82
C THR A 153 7.36 14.89 -22.81
N LEU A 154 7.87 14.05 -21.89
CA LEU A 154 7.06 13.45 -20.82
C LEU A 154 6.46 14.51 -19.91
N ARG A 155 7.27 15.50 -19.51
CA ARG A 155 6.81 16.63 -18.68
C ARG A 155 5.69 17.41 -19.36
N ALA A 156 5.87 17.77 -20.63
CA ALA A 156 4.88 18.49 -21.42
C ALA A 156 3.57 17.69 -21.56
N ALA A 157 3.65 16.39 -21.82
CA ALA A 157 2.49 15.51 -21.95
C ALA A 157 1.67 15.40 -20.66
N VAL A 158 2.34 15.31 -19.50
CA VAL A 158 1.66 15.28 -18.20
C VAL A 158 1.01 16.63 -17.90
N MET A 159 1.73 17.73 -18.14
CA MET A 159 1.22 19.10 -17.91
C MET A 159 0.01 19.42 -18.79
N ALA A 160 0.00 18.98 -20.04
CA ALA A 160 -1.12 19.19 -20.95
C ALA A 160 -2.41 18.48 -20.52
N ARG A 161 -2.32 17.39 -19.73
CA ARG A 161 -3.48 16.66 -19.22
C ARG A 161 -3.97 17.12 -17.85
N CYS A 162 -3.10 17.71 -17.08
CA CYS A 162 -3.40 18.15 -15.72
C CYS A 162 -3.75 19.63 -15.64
N GLY A 163 -4.67 20.20 -16.23
CA GLY A 163 -5.07 21.64 -16.22
C GLY A 163 -4.83 22.47 -14.92
N THR A 164 -4.00 22.01 -14.00
CA THR A 164 -3.53 22.67 -12.77
C THR A 164 -2.05 22.33 -12.57
N ALA A 165 -1.25 23.31 -12.16
CA ALA A 165 0.18 23.15 -11.93
C ALA A 165 0.49 22.00 -10.96
N PRO A 166 1.25 20.97 -11.32
CA PRO A 166 1.56 19.88 -10.44
C PRO A 166 2.80 20.18 -9.61
N SER A 167 2.66 19.99 -8.32
CA SER A 167 3.79 19.69 -7.47
C SER A 167 4.19 18.24 -7.75
N ALA A 168 5.38 18.01 -8.27
CA ALA A 168 6.05 16.73 -8.48
C ALA A 168 5.23 15.60 -9.16
N VAL A 169 5.62 15.21 -10.37
CA VAL A 169 5.22 13.94 -11.00
C VAL A 169 6.10 12.85 -10.45
N THR A 170 5.52 12.00 -9.61
CA THR A 170 6.13 10.73 -9.17
C THR A 170 5.74 9.64 -10.15
N ILE A 171 6.71 8.96 -10.74
CA ILE A 171 6.54 7.77 -11.58
C ILE A 171 6.88 6.54 -10.75
#